data_b7557c3236c8b3c4e3bfdcb2fc810766
#
_entry.id   b7557c3236c8b3c4e3bfdcb2fc810766
#
_cell.length_a   1.000
_cell.length_b   1.000
_cell.length_c   1.000
_cell.angle_alpha   90.00
_cell.angle_beta   90.00
_cell.angle_gamma   90.00
#
_symmetry.space_group_name_H-M   'P 1'
#
loop_
_entity.id
_entity.type
_entity.pdbx_description
1 polymer ?
#
loop_
_entity_poly.entity_id
_entity_poly.type
_entity_poly.pdbx_seq_one_letter_code
_entity_poly.pdbx_strand_id
1 'polypeptide(L)'
;LFRKKLKISRTIPLILIFCILSAALINAGAYNIVKNSVSAYSRQNWDNNANLRIYMIEDLEKQYQFFGKTETEIIDFLGHPSNVSYYSGKRLEYYIGDGYIDPYTYDIIIENDVVSGTAIVQH
;
A
#
# COMPACT_ATOMS: atom_id res chain seq x y z
N LEU A 1 -32.39 -13.85 -48.05
CA LEU A 1 -32.55 -12.65 -47.24
C LEU A 1 -32.56 -12.97 -45.74
N PHE A 2 -33.29 -13.99 -45.29
CA PHE A 2 -33.33 -14.41 -43.89
C PHE A 2 -32.01 -15.02 -43.40
N ARG A 3 -31.28 -15.75 -44.25
CA ARG A 3 -29.98 -16.36 -43.91
C ARG A 3 -28.89 -15.32 -43.69
N LYS A 4 -28.90 -14.20 -44.44
CA LYS A 4 -27.97 -13.10 -44.24
C LYS A 4 -28.17 -12.36 -42.91
N LYS A 5 -29.44 -12.14 -42.51
CA LYS A 5 -29.77 -11.53 -41.21
C LYS A 5 -29.36 -12.40 -40.03
N LEU A 6 -29.53 -13.72 -40.11
CA LEU A 6 -29.11 -14.67 -39.09
C LEU A 6 -27.57 -14.72 -38.94
N LYS A 7 -26.81 -14.54 -40.03
CA LYS A 7 -25.36 -14.54 -40.03
C LYS A 7 -24.77 -13.27 -39.34
N ILE A 8 -25.43 -12.12 -39.54
CA ILE A 8 -25.07 -10.86 -38.92
C ILE A 8 -25.34 -10.89 -37.40
N SER A 9 -26.50 -11.47 -37.00
CA SER A 9 -26.86 -11.56 -35.58
C SER A 9 -26.03 -12.53 -34.75
N ARG A 10 -25.25 -13.44 -35.37
CA ARG A 10 -24.33 -14.35 -34.68
C ARG A 10 -22.94 -13.77 -34.48
N THR A 11 -22.48 -12.87 -35.35
CA THR A 11 -21.16 -12.27 -35.27
C THR A 11 -21.09 -11.10 -34.29
N ILE A 12 -22.15 -10.32 -34.15
CA ILE A 12 -22.22 -9.17 -33.24
C ILE A 12 -22.04 -9.59 -31.76
N PRO A 13 -22.74 -10.63 -31.22
CA PRO A 13 -22.53 -11.07 -29.84
C PRO A 13 -21.12 -11.57 -29.56
N LEU A 14 -20.46 -12.24 -30.50
CA LEU A 14 -19.07 -12.72 -30.34
C LEU A 14 -18.09 -11.57 -30.28
N ILE A 15 -18.25 -10.53 -31.08
CA ILE A 15 -17.40 -9.33 -31.05
C ILE A 15 -17.58 -8.58 -29.71
N LEU A 16 -18.82 -8.44 -29.23
CA LEU A 16 -19.10 -7.82 -27.93
C LEU A 16 -18.47 -8.58 -26.77
N ILE A 17 -18.55 -9.90 -26.75
CA ILE A 17 -17.91 -10.74 -25.73
C ILE A 17 -16.40 -10.56 -25.75
N PHE A 18 -15.79 -10.55 -26.92
CA PHE A 18 -14.34 -10.33 -27.06
C PHE A 18 -13.92 -8.95 -26.53
N CYS A 19 -14.67 -7.90 -26.85
CA CYS A 19 -14.40 -6.54 -26.34
C CYS A 19 -14.51 -6.46 -24.82
N ILE A 20 -15.50 -7.09 -24.21
CA ILE A 20 -15.67 -7.13 -22.75
C ILE A 20 -14.52 -7.87 -22.08
N LEU A 21 -14.09 -9.01 -22.60
CA LEU A 21 -12.97 -9.77 -22.08
C LEU A 21 -11.64 -9.01 -22.19
N SER A 22 -11.41 -8.33 -23.31
CA SER A 22 -10.23 -7.49 -23.52
C SER A 22 -10.17 -6.31 -22.54
N ALA A 23 -11.29 -5.63 -22.31
CA ALA A 23 -11.39 -4.54 -21.35
C ALA A 23 -11.14 -5.02 -19.91
N ALA A 24 -11.66 -6.18 -19.51
CA ALA A 24 -11.42 -6.77 -18.21
C ALA A 24 -9.94 -7.11 -17.99
N LEU A 25 -9.25 -7.66 -18.97
CA LEU A 25 -7.81 -7.97 -18.90
C LEU A 25 -6.97 -6.70 -18.79
N ILE A 26 -7.28 -5.65 -19.51
CA ILE A 26 -6.58 -4.35 -19.43
C ILE A 26 -6.76 -3.74 -18.05
N ASN A 27 -7.95 -3.75 -17.48
CA ASN A 27 -8.22 -3.24 -16.14
C ASN A 27 -7.49 -4.03 -15.06
N ALA A 28 -7.44 -5.37 -15.16
CA ALA A 28 -6.68 -6.20 -14.23
C ALA A 28 -5.17 -5.93 -14.31
N GLY A 29 -4.63 -5.75 -15.52
CA GLY A 29 -3.23 -5.39 -15.74
C GLY A 29 -2.89 -4.02 -15.14
N ALA A 30 -3.73 -3.00 -15.37
CA ALA A 30 -3.55 -1.66 -14.80
C ALA A 30 -3.61 -1.68 -13.26
N TYR A 31 -4.53 -2.43 -12.66
CA TYR A 31 -4.63 -2.60 -11.21
C TYR A 31 -3.36 -3.22 -10.63
N ASN A 32 -2.83 -4.28 -11.24
CA ASN A 32 -1.60 -4.92 -10.78
C ASN A 32 -0.38 -4.00 -10.87
N ILE A 33 -0.26 -3.20 -11.93
CA ILE A 33 0.81 -2.23 -12.09
C ILE A 33 0.74 -1.17 -10.97
N VAL A 34 -0.42 -0.61 -10.71
CA VAL A 34 -0.62 0.38 -9.64
C VAL A 34 -0.32 -0.24 -8.27
N LYS A 35 -0.84 -1.43 -7.98
CA LYS A 35 -0.59 -2.13 -6.72
C LYS A 35 0.90 -2.39 -6.51
N ASN A 36 1.61 -2.89 -7.51
CA ASN A 36 3.05 -3.15 -7.41
C ASN A 36 3.86 -1.86 -7.23
N SER A 37 3.46 -0.77 -7.90
CA SER A 37 4.09 0.54 -7.75
C SER A 37 3.96 1.10 -6.34
N VAL A 38 2.77 1.01 -5.71
CA VAL A 38 2.53 1.54 -4.36
C VAL A 38 3.00 0.62 -3.25
N SER A 39 3.23 -0.67 -3.51
CA SER A 39 3.72 -1.63 -2.52
C SER A 39 5.24 -1.61 -2.35
N ALA A 40 5.98 -1.03 -3.29
CA ALA A 40 7.41 -0.87 -3.18
C ALA A 40 7.76 0.31 -2.26
N TYR A 41 8.56 0.06 -1.23
CA TYR A 41 9.07 1.12 -0.39
C TYR A 41 10.16 1.90 -1.12
N SER A 42 10.02 3.22 -1.14
CA SER A 42 11.09 4.20 -1.34
C SER A 42 10.76 5.41 -0.48
N ARG A 43 11.77 6.21 -0.13
CA ARG A 43 11.51 7.42 0.64
C ARG A 43 10.56 8.37 -0.11
N GLN A 44 10.69 8.46 -1.41
CA GLN A 44 9.82 9.27 -2.24
C GLN A 44 8.37 8.76 -2.21
N ASN A 45 8.15 7.45 -2.36
CA ASN A 45 6.81 6.87 -2.25
C ASN A 45 6.23 7.04 -0.85
N TRP A 46 7.05 6.87 0.16
CA TRP A 46 6.67 7.06 1.56
C TRP A 46 6.20 8.49 1.83
N ASP A 47 6.96 9.48 1.38
CA ASP A 47 6.63 10.89 1.58
C ASP A 47 5.43 11.35 0.76
N ASN A 48 5.29 10.87 -0.47
CA ASN A 48 4.26 11.32 -1.41
C ASN A 48 2.92 10.60 -1.30
N ASN A 49 2.90 9.41 -0.68
CA ASN A 49 1.72 8.55 -0.63
C ASN A 49 1.42 8.11 0.81
N ALA A 50 1.26 9.07 1.73
CA ALA A 50 1.07 8.79 3.15
C ALA A 50 -0.11 7.85 3.44
N ASN A 51 -1.21 7.97 2.72
CA ASN A 51 -2.40 7.14 2.87
C ASN A 51 -2.27 5.73 2.26
N LEU A 52 -1.18 5.46 1.55
CA LEU A 52 -0.91 4.16 0.93
C LEU A 52 0.29 3.43 1.57
N ARG A 53 0.86 3.99 2.63
CA ARG A 53 2.03 3.42 3.31
C ARG A 53 1.77 2.03 3.87
N ILE A 54 0.54 1.72 4.21
CA ILE A 54 0.17 0.38 4.71
C ILE A 54 0.57 -0.72 3.73
N TYR A 55 0.52 -0.44 2.43
CA TYR A 55 0.93 -1.41 1.39
C TYR A 55 2.45 -1.52 1.24
N MET A 56 3.22 -0.58 1.80
CA MET A 56 4.68 -0.54 1.72
C MET A 56 5.37 -1.21 2.91
N ILE A 57 4.65 -1.49 3.99
CA ILE A 57 5.24 -1.94 5.26
C ILE A 57 6.02 -3.24 5.09
N GLU A 58 5.47 -4.21 4.37
CA GLU A 58 6.16 -5.49 4.16
C GLU A 58 7.49 -5.29 3.43
N ASP A 59 7.51 -4.50 2.37
CA ASP A 59 8.72 -4.20 1.61
C ASP A 59 9.71 -3.34 2.42
N LEU A 60 9.19 -2.38 3.18
CA LEU A 60 9.97 -1.57 4.10
C LEU A 60 10.74 -2.44 5.11
N GLU A 61 10.07 -3.41 5.72
CA GLU A 61 10.66 -4.31 6.70
C GLU A 61 11.69 -5.26 6.08
N LYS A 62 11.54 -5.57 4.79
CA LYS A 62 12.55 -6.34 4.04
C LYS A 62 13.80 -5.53 3.73
N GLN A 63 13.64 -4.23 3.45
CA GLN A 63 14.75 -3.35 3.08
C GLN A 63 15.53 -2.81 4.27
N TYR A 64 14.89 -2.68 5.44
CA TYR A 64 15.47 -2.00 6.59
C TYR A 64 15.22 -2.76 7.87
N GLN A 65 16.28 -3.01 8.60
CA GLN A 65 16.19 -3.64 9.92
C GLN A 65 16.04 -2.58 11.01
N PHE A 66 14.83 -2.46 11.55
CA PHE A 66 14.52 -1.46 12.58
C PHE A 66 15.10 -1.81 13.95
N PHE A 67 15.07 -3.08 14.32
CA PHE A 67 15.48 -3.53 15.64
C PHE A 67 16.91 -3.09 15.95
N GLY A 68 17.09 -2.45 17.12
CA GLY A 68 18.38 -1.98 17.58
C GLY A 68 18.82 -0.61 17.03
N LYS A 69 18.06 -0.03 16.11
CA LYS A 69 18.33 1.32 15.59
C LYS A 69 17.95 2.38 16.60
N THR A 70 18.66 3.51 16.56
CA THR A 70 18.34 4.67 17.41
C THR A 70 17.16 5.45 16.83
N GLU A 71 16.53 6.28 17.66
CA GLU A 71 15.48 7.20 17.21
C GLU A 71 15.98 8.11 16.08
N THR A 72 17.19 8.65 16.19
CA THR A 72 17.79 9.50 15.15
C THR A 72 17.92 8.76 13.83
N GLU A 73 18.38 7.52 13.85
CA GLU A 73 18.47 6.69 12.62
C GLU A 73 17.10 6.45 12.00
N ILE A 74 16.06 6.23 12.80
CA ILE A 74 14.70 6.07 12.31
C ILE A 74 14.18 7.35 11.66
N ILE A 75 14.37 8.50 12.31
CA ILE A 75 13.93 9.80 11.78
C ILE A 75 14.69 10.15 10.50
N ASP A 76 15.97 9.86 10.43
CA ASP A 76 16.76 10.07 9.21
C ASP A 76 16.26 9.19 8.06
N PHE A 77 15.82 7.98 8.37
CA PHE A 77 15.35 7.03 7.37
C PHE A 77 13.90 7.28 6.93
N LEU A 78 12.97 7.48 7.87
CA LEU A 78 11.53 7.62 7.59
C LEU A 78 11.01 9.05 7.59
N GLY A 79 11.78 9.99 8.13
CA GLY A 79 11.32 11.34 8.41
C GLY A 79 10.67 11.43 9.80
N HIS A 80 10.13 12.59 10.12
CA HIS A 80 9.47 12.81 11.41
C HIS A 80 8.18 11.99 11.51
N PRO A 81 7.90 11.38 12.68
CA PRO A 81 6.64 10.70 12.90
C PRO A 81 5.46 11.67 12.92
N SER A 82 4.28 11.16 12.68
CA SER A 82 3.04 11.92 12.77
C SER A 82 2.71 12.30 14.21
N ASN A 83 3.08 11.45 15.15
CA ASN A 83 2.89 11.66 16.58
C ASN A 83 3.93 10.86 17.37
N VAL A 84 4.17 11.28 18.60
CA VAL A 84 4.99 10.53 19.57
C VAL A 84 4.12 10.29 20.81
N SER A 85 3.98 9.04 21.20
CA SER A 85 3.25 8.65 22.40
C SER A 85 4.14 7.93 23.40
N TYR A 86 3.71 7.94 24.65
CA TYR A 86 4.45 7.30 25.76
C TYR A 86 3.61 6.21 26.43
N TYR A 87 2.57 5.81 25.77
CA TYR A 87 1.72 4.73 26.17
C TYR A 87 2.43 3.40 25.91
N SER A 88 2.72 2.64 26.96
CA SER A 88 3.46 1.37 26.85
C SER A 88 4.83 1.51 26.17
N GLY A 89 5.68 2.41 26.69
CA GLY A 89 6.97 2.76 26.12
C GLY A 89 6.88 3.98 25.19
N LYS A 90 8.02 4.46 24.72
CA LYS A 90 8.06 5.54 23.72
C LYS A 90 7.74 4.97 22.35
N ARG A 91 6.77 5.55 21.66
CA ARG A 91 6.35 5.13 20.33
C ARG A 91 6.45 6.29 19.34
N LEU A 92 7.15 6.04 18.24
CA LEU A 92 7.12 6.91 17.07
C LEU A 92 5.99 6.41 16.18
N GLU A 93 4.93 7.18 16.06
CA GLU A 93 3.74 6.78 15.32
C GLU A 93 3.75 7.41 13.94
N TYR A 94 3.84 6.58 12.92
CA TYR A 94 3.76 7.01 11.52
C TYR A 94 2.40 6.66 10.96
N TYR A 95 1.66 7.67 10.51
CA TYR A 95 0.40 7.46 9.80
C TYR A 95 0.66 6.65 8.52
N ILE A 96 -0.13 5.61 8.29
CA ILE A 96 0.06 4.72 7.15
C ILE A 96 -1.18 4.53 6.28
N GLY A 97 -2.32 5.07 6.68
CA GLY A 97 -3.55 5.02 5.90
C GLY A 97 -4.78 5.07 6.78
N ASP A 98 -5.91 5.34 6.15
CA ASP A 98 -7.21 5.31 6.83
C ASP A 98 -7.77 3.90 6.79
N GLY A 99 -8.21 3.41 7.96
CA GLY A 99 -9.10 2.27 8.05
C GLY A 99 -10.52 2.67 7.63
N TYR A 100 -11.47 1.76 7.78
CA TYR A 100 -12.85 2.05 7.42
C TYR A 100 -13.44 3.21 8.24
N ILE A 101 -13.04 3.34 9.52
CA ILE A 101 -13.48 4.40 10.43
C ILE A 101 -12.28 5.11 11.06
N ASP A 102 -11.26 4.37 11.48
CA ASP A 102 -10.13 4.87 12.26
C ASP A 102 -8.81 4.74 11.48
N PRO A 103 -7.87 5.67 11.68
CA PRO A 103 -6.58 5.62 11.01
C PRO A 103 -5.70 4.48 11.53
N TYR A 104 -4.80 4.01 10.66
CA TYR A 104 -3.73 3.09 11.02
C TYR A 104 -2.42 3.84 11.19
N THR A 105 -1.63 3.42 12.17
CA THR A 105 -0.25 3.86 12.33
C THR A 105 0.71 2.69 12.33
N TYR A 106 1.92 2.93 11.84
CA TYR A 106 3.06 2.07 12.03
C TYR A 106 3.86 2.62 13.22
N ASP A 107 3.83 1.90 14.32
CA ASP A 107 4.47 2.32 15.55
C ASP A 107 5.84 1.68 15.67
N ILE A 108 6.84 2.52 15.88
CA ILE A 108 8.20 2.09 16.20
C ILE A 108 8.40 2.29 17.68
N ILE A 109 8.59 1.17 18.39
CA ILE A 109 8.67 1.14 19.85
C ILE A 109 10.12 1.29 20.26
N ILE A 110 10.39 2.30 21.10
CA ILE A 110 11.74 2.59 21.59
C ILE A 110 11.83 2.30 23.07
N GLU A 111 12.76 1.43 23.44
CA GLU A 111 13.11 1.09 24.81
C GLU A 111 14.62 1.15 24.96
N ASN A 112 15.11 1.77 26.05
CA ASN A 112 16.55 1.93 26.30
C ASN A 112 17.29 2.62 25.11
N ASP A 113 16.66 3.66 24.55
CA ASP A 113 17.17 4.49 23.45
C ASP A 113 17.29 3.81 22.08
N VAL A 114 16.84 2.57 21.94
CA VAL A 114 16.87 1.83 20.69
C VAL A 114 15.51 1.19 20.40
N VAL A 115 15.29 0.87 19.12
CA VAL A 115 14.08 0.18 18.69
C VAL A 115 14.04 -1.23 19.26
N SER A 116 12.97 -1.55 20.01
CA SER A 116 12.71 -2.87 20.56
C SER A 116 11.67 -3.66 19.76
N GLY A 117 10.90 -3.00 18.92
CA GLY A 117 9.89 -3.66 18.10
C GLY A 117 9.09 -2.67 17.26
N THR A 118 8.23 -3.20 16.44
CA THR A 118 7.30 -2.46 15.58
C THR A 118 5.91 -3.07 15.65
N ALA A 119 4.88 -2.26 15.41
CA ALA A 119 3.49 -2.72 15.40
C ALA A 119 2.66 -1.87 14.44
N ILE A 120 1.66 -2.50 13.82
CA ILE A 120 0.59 -1.79 13.12
C ILE A 120 -0.58 -1.65 14.08
N VAL A 121 -1.02 -0.43 14.31
CA VAL A 121 -2.07 -0.11 15.29
C VAL A 121 -3.21 0.61 14.60
N GLN A 122 -4.44 0.19 14.87
CA GLN A 122 -5.65 0.90 14.50
C GLN A 122 -6.14 1.71 15.70
N HIS A 123 -6.40 2.98 15.46
CA HIS A 123 -6.85 3.93 16.51
C HIS A 123 -8.35 4.12 16.52
#